data_a7eb3a0d72c70f41f2947171f6867224
#
_entry.id   a7eb3a0d72c70f41f2947171f6867224
#
_cell.length_a   1.000
_cell.length_b   1.000
_cell.length_c   1.000
_cell.angle_alpha   90.00
_cell.angle_beta   90.00
_cell.angle_gamma   90.00
#
_symmetry.space_group_name_H-M   'P 1'
#
loop_
_entity.id
_entity.type
_entity.pdbx_description
1 polymer ?
#
loop_
_entity_poly.entity_id
_entity_poly.type
_entity_poly.pdbx_seq_one_letter_code
_entity_poly.pdbx_strand_id
1 'polypeptide(L)'
;MTVIKGSRALVTGAASGIGRLLASELGKAGASLVLWDMDAKGLGDAQHDLRRDGIETDVYACDLTRREEIEAAATQTLSESGPIDILVNNAGIVSGKGLLEISPAEIERTFQVNTLALFWTARAFLPGMLERDRGHLVTIASAAGLAGTARLTDYCSSKFAAVGFDESLRIELKRQDSRIVTTVVCPFYTDTGMFEGVRTRFPWLLPILDPEYVVRRIVRGIEKDRRRLVMPRFVYTSWPSRLLPVAWFDALMAFFGVSHSM
;
A
#
# COMPACT_ATOMS: atom_id res chain seq x y z
N MET A 1 2.74 -20.66 1.72
CA MET A 1 1.52 -19.90 2.06
C MET A 1 1.76 -19.21 3.39
N THR A 2 1.54 -17.91 3.42
CA THR A 2 1.72 -17.09 4.63
C THR A 2 0.63 -17.41 5.64
N VAL A 3 1.04 -17.74 6.86
CA VAL A 3 0.11 -18.01 7.97
C VAL A 3 -0.08 -16.72 8.75
N ILE A 4 -1.30 -16.15 8.71
CA ILE A 4 -1.61 -14.91 9.42
C ILE A 4 -1.82 -15.16 10.90
N LYS A 5 -2.50 -16.26 11.27
CA LYS A 5 -2.76 -16.60 12.67
C LYS A 5 -1.46 -16.79 13.45
N GLY A 6 -1.29 -16.01 14.52
CA GLY A 6 -0.09 -16.03 15.36
C GLY A 6 1.11 -15.30 14.75
N SER A 7 0.95 -14.61 13.60
CA SER A 7 1.97 -13.71 13.06
C SER A 7 1.85 -12.31 13.66
N ARG A 8 2.91 -11.51 13.58
CA ARG A 8 2.88 -10.08 13.89
C ARG A 8 2.88 -9.27 12.61
N ALA A 9 1.84 -8.44 12.42
CA ALA A 9 1.66 -7.62 11.25
C ALA A 9 1.85 -6.13 11.58
N LEU A 10 2.76 -5.46 10.88
CA LEU A 10 2.91 -4.01 10.93
C LEU A 10 2.17 -3.39 9.76
N VAL A 11 1.36 -2.37 10.04
CA VAL A 11 0.62 -1.60 9.01
C VAL A 11 0.97 -0.12 9.14
N THR A 12 1.47 0.48 8.05
CA THR A 12 1.70 1.93 7.98
C THR A 12 0.47 2.67 7.46
N GLY A 13 0.23 3.91 7.91
CA GLY A 13 -0.98 4.66 7.58
C GLY A 13 -2.22 4.00 8.18
N ALA A 14 -2.11 3.54 9.44
CA ALA A 14 -3.12 2.70 10.07
C ALA A 14 -4.17 3.47 10.89
N ALA A 15 -4.04 4.79 11.01
CA ALA A 15 -5.02 5.61 11.73
C ALA A 15 -6.36 5.73 11.01
N SER A 16 -6.38 5.56 9.67
CA SER A 16 -7.58 5.78 8.87
C SER A 16 -7.66 4.90 7.62
N GLY A 17 -8.76 4.99 6.88
CA GLY A 17 -8.95 4.45 5.54
C GLY A 17 -8.65 2.95 5.42
N ILE A 18 -7.99 2.57 4.32
CA ILE A 18 -7.63 1.17 4.03
C ILE A 18 -6.72 0.60 5.13
N GLY A 19 -5.77 1.39 5.65
CA GLY A 19 -4.83 0.91 6.68
C GLY A 19 -5.54 0.44 7.95
N ARG A 20 -6.48 1.24 8.48
CA ARG A 20 -7.27 0.89 9.67
C ARG A 20 -8.14 -0.34 9.44
N LEU A 21 -8.82 -0.41 8.30
CA LEU A 21 -9.65 -1.56 7.95
C LEU A 21 -8.82 -2.83 7.74
N LEU A 22 -7.66 -2.70 7.10
CA LEU A 22 -6.74 -3.82 6.88
C LEU A 22 -6.14 -4.35 8.18
N ALA A 23 -5.78 -3.45 9.11
CA ALA A 23 -5.37 -3.83 10.47
C ALA A 23 -6.47 -4.64 11.16
N SER A 24 -7.72 -4.18 11.12
CA SER A 24 -8.86 -4.93 11.68
C SER A 24 -9.02 -6.31 11.06
N GLU A 25 -8.96 -6.44 9.73
CA GLU A 25 -9.12 -7.73 9.06
C GLU A 25 -7.94 -8.70 9.33
N LEU A 26 -6.69 -8.19 9.43
CA LEU A 26 -5.53 -8.99 9.82
C LEU A 26 -5.65 -9.46 11.28
N GLY A 27 -6.10 -8.58 12.19
CA GLY A 27 -6.35 -8.94 13.58
C GLY A 27 -7.44 -10.01 13.73
N LYS A 28 -8.57 -9.88 13.00
CA LYS A 28 -9.62 -10.91 12.95
C LYS A 28 -9.12 -12.24 12.37
N ALA A 29 -8.11 -12.20 11.49
CA ALA A 29 -7.45 -13.40 10.99
C ALA A 29 -6.44 -13.99 11.98
N GLY A 30 -6.27 -13.39 13.16
CA GLY A 30 -5.46 -13.88 14.28
C GLY A 30 -4.03 -13.36 14.33
N ALA A 31 -3.72 -12.24 13.66
CA ALA A 31 -2.45 -11.54 13.82
C ALA A 31 -2.46 -10.64 15.08
N SER A 32 -1.31 -10.51 15.76
CA SER A 32 -1.02 -9.35 16.60
C SER A 32 -0.58 -8.18 15.72
N LEU A 33 -0.89 -6.95 16.13
CA LEU A 33 -0.76 -5.78 15.28
C LEU A 33 0.26 -4.76 15.83
N VAL A 34 1.00 -4.16 14.91
CA VAL A 34 1.78 -2.95 15.13
C VAL A 34 1.27 -1.90 14.13
N LEU A 35 0.83 -0.76 14.61
CA LEU A 35 0.26 0.29 13.79
C LEU A 35 1.15 1.53 13.80
N TRP A 36 1.51 2.00 12.61
CA TRP A 36 2.27 3.23 12.42
C TRP A 36 1.44 4.27 11.67
N ASP A 37 1.43 5.48 12.19
CA ASP A 37 0.84 6.66 11.54
C ASP A 37 1.44 7.93 12.16
N MET A 38 1.35 9.05 11.47
CA MET A 38 1.67 10.35 12.03
C MET A 38 0.55 10.90 12.93
N ASP A 39 -0.68 10.45 12.75
CA ASP A 39 -1.84 10.82 13.56
C ASP A 39 -1.91 9.97 14.83
N ALA A 40 -1.25 10.45 15.88
CA ALA A 40 -1.24 9.79 17.19
C ALA A 40 -2.64 9.60 17.81
N LYS A 41 -3.58 10.54 17.55
CA LYS A 41 -4.95 10.43 18.05
C LYS A 41 -5.68 9.30 17.32
N GLY A 42 -5.65 9.30 15.99
CA GLY A 42 -6.27 8.25 15.19
C GLY A 42 -5.69 6.86 15.48
N LEU A 43 -4.39 6.76 15.79
CA LEU A 43 -3.76 5.52 16.27
C LEU A 43 -4.34 5.07 17.62
N GLY A 44 -4.51 5.99 18.58
CA GLY A 44 -5.11 5.68 19.89
C GLY A 44 -6.54 5.17 19.75
N ASP A 45 -7.34 5.80 18.88
CA ASP A 45 -8.71 5.37 18.60
C ASP A 45 -8.73 3.99 17.92
N ALA A 46 -7.82 3.73 16.98
CA ALA A 46 -7.69 2.44 16.32
C ALA A 46 -7.28 1.34 17.31
N GLN A 47 -6.29 1.61 18.16
CA GLN A 47 -5.84 0.68 19.19
C GLN A 47 -6.95 0.33 20.18
N HIS A 48 -7.70 1.34 20.63
CA HIS A 48 -8.81 1.14 21.54
C HIS A 48 -9.86 0.18 20.95
N ASP A 49 -10.29 0.43 19.71
CA ASP A 49 -11.28 -0.40 19.02
C ASP A 49 -10.78 -1.84 18.83
N LEU A 50 -9.55 -2.02 18.38
CA LEU A 50 -8.95 -3.34 18.15
C LEU A 50 -8.77 -4.13 19.45
N ARG A 51 -8.32 -3.48 20.53
CA ARG A 51 -8.18 -4.13 21.83
C ARG A 51 -9.53 -4.52 22.44
N ARG A 52 -10.57 -3.71 22.22
CA ARG A 52 -11.95 -4.07 22.62
C ARG A 52 -12.44 -5.34 21.91
N ASP A 53 -12.00 -5.55 20.65
CA ASP A 53 -12.27 -6.77 19.88
C ASP A 53 -11.32 -7.94 20.24
N GLY A 54 -10.48 -7.78 21.28
CA GLY A 54 -9.54 -8.81 21.75
C GLY A 54 -8.27 -8.95 20.92
N ILE A 55 -7.95 -7.97 20.05
CA ILE A 55 -6.78 -8.01 19.18
C ILE A 55 -5.62 -7.27 19.86
N GLU A 56 -4.52 -8.00 20.11
CA GLU A 56 -3.28 -7.41 20.62
C GLU A 56 -2.73 -6.38 19.63
N THR A 57 -2.52 -5.14 20.11
CA THR A 57 -2.18 -4.02 19.23
C THR A 57 -1.24 -3.03 19.92
N ASP A 58 -0.08 -2.79 19.31
CA ASP A 58 0.86 -1.73 19.67
C ASP A 58 0.79 -0.61 18.63
N VAL A 59 1.07 0.63 19.08
CA VAL A 59 1.01 1.81 18.21
C VAL A 59 2.26 2.68 18.38
N TYR A 60 2.78 3.20 17.27
CA TYR A 60 3.91 4.12 17.28
C TYR A 60 3.64 5.28 16.32
N ALA A 61 3.67 6.51 16.85
CA ALA A 61 3.60 7.70 16.02
C ALA A 61 4.88 7.81 15.18
N CYS A 62 4.73 7.95 13.85
CA CYS A 62 5.85 7.98 12.92
C CYS A 62 5.49 8.81 11.68
N ASP A 63 6.24 9.88 11.44
CA ASP A 63 6.17 10.63 10.18
C ASP A 63 7.07 9.94 9.13
N LEU A 64 6.45 9.31 8.15
CA LEU A 64 7.14 8.59 7.08
C LEU A 64 7.88 9.51 6.08
N THR A 65 7.73 10.82 6.19
CA THR A 65 8.58 11.77 5.44
C THR A 65 9.98 11.88 6.01
N ARG A 66 10.20 11.38 7.25
CA ARG A 66 11.43 11.51 8.01
C ARG A 66 12.07 10.16 8.25
N ARG A 67 13.18 9.91 7.58
CA ARG A 67 13.91 8.65 7.68
C ARG A 67 14.30 8.32 9.13
N GLU A 68 14.73 9.31 9.88
CA GLU A 68 15.17 9.14 11.28
C GLU A 68 14.03 8.67 12.18
N GLU A 69 12.80 9.14 11.93
CA GLU A 69 11.61 8.68 12.66
C GLU A 69 11.25 7.24 12.30
N ILE A 70 11.39 6.85 11.03
CA ILE A 70 11.19 5.44 10.61
C ILE A 70 12.21 4.52 11.31
N GLU A 71 13.48 4.90 11.36
CA GLU A 71 14.55 4.12 12.00
C GLU A 71 14.32 4.01 13.53
N ALA A 72 13.90 5.11 14.17
CA ALA A 72 13.56 5.12 15.59
C ALA A 72 12.34 4.25 15.90
N ALA A 73 11.24 4.42 15.16
CA ALA A 73 10.03 3.61 15.32
C ALA A 73 10.29 2.12 15.04
N ALA A 74 11.15 1.79 14.08
CA ALA A 74 11.52 0.41 13.81
C ALA A 74 12.32 -0.20 14.96
N THR A 75 13.28 0.54 15.51
CA THR A 75 14.07 0.10 16.69
C THR A 75 13.16 -0.15 17.88
N GLN A 76 12.24 0.79 18.17
CA GLN A 76 11.28 0.65 19.25
C GLN A 76 10.32 -0.53 19.00
N THR A 77 9.78 -0.67 17.80
CA THR A 77 8.94 -1.83 17.43
C THR A 77 9.65 -3.15 17.67
N LEU A 78 10.89 -3.30 17.21
CA LEU A 78 11.65 -4.54 17.37
C LEU A 78 11.97 -4.86 18.83
N SER A 79 12.23 -3.83 19.67
CA SER A 79 12.54 -4.03 21.09
C SER A 79 11.32 -4.31 21.95
N GLU A 80 10.17 -3.69 21.67
CA GLU A 80 8.97 -3.77 22.50
C GLU A 80 7.98 -4.82 21.99
N SER A 81 7.68 -4.80 20.67
CA SER A 81 6.73 -5.73 20.06
C SER A 81 7.40 -6.98 19.50
N GLY A 82 8.70 -6.93 19.20
CA GLY A 82 9.47 -8.05 18.64
C GLY A 82 9.41 -8.13 17.10
N PRO A 83 9.81 -9.26 16.52
CA PRO A 83 10.00 -9.38 15.08
C PRO A 83 8.69 -9.30 14.31
N ILE A 84 8.73 -8.61 13.15
CA ILE A 84 7.60 -8.47 12.24
C ILE A 84 7.61 -9.60 11.22
N ASP A 85 6.48 -10.27 11.04
CA ASP A 85 6.28 -11.33 10.05
C ASP A 85 5.61 -10.82 8.78
N ILE A 86 4.71 -9.83 8.90
CA ILE A 86 3.99 -9.22 7.77
C ILE A 86 4.19 -7.70 7.84
N LEU A 87 4.86 -7.13 6.85
CA LEU A 87 5.02 -5.68 6.72
C LEU A 87 4.08 -5.16 5.65
N VAL A 88 3.09 -4.35 6.03
CA VAL A 88 2.16 -3.71 5.10
C VAL A 88 2.52 -2.23 4.95
N ASN A 89 3.18 -1.90 3.87
CA ASN A 89 3.43 -0.55 3.43
C ASN A 89 2.18 0.00 2.75
N ASN A 90 1.28 0.60 3.55
CA ASN A 90 -0.01 1.10 3.09
C ASN A 90 -0.06 2.63 3.03
N ALA A 91 0.67 3.34 3.85
CA ALA A 91 0.65 4.80 3.87
C ALA A 91 0.81 5.40 2.47
N GLY A 92 0.04 6.42 2.19
CA GLY A 92 0.10 7.10 0.91
C GLY A 92 -0.70 8.39 0.92
N ILE A 93 -0.25 9.35 0.13
CA ILE A 93 -0.89 10.67 -0.06
C ILE A 93 -1.04 10.97 -1.54
N VAL A 94 -1.93 11.90 -1.85
CA VAL A 94 -2.21 12.38 -3.21
C VAL A 94 -2.40 13.91 -3.18
N SER A 95 -1.89 14.62 -4.19
CA SER A 95 -2.11 16.07 -4.33
C SER A 95 -3.43 16.40 -5.03
N GLY A 96 -3.81 15.62 -6.04
CA GLY A 96 -5.00 15.86 -6.86
C GLY A 96 -4.92 17.11 -7.75
N LYS A 97 -3.70 17.62 -8.01
CA LYS A 97 -3.42 18.87 -8.71
C LYS A 97 -2.74 18.64 -10.06
N GLY A 98 -2.88 19.59 -10.99
CA GLY A 98 -2.07 19.63 -12.20
C GLY A 98 -0.59 19.91 -11.89
N LEU A 99 0.33 19.47 -12.76
CA LEU A 99 1.78 19.55 -12.50
C LEU A 99 2.27 20.98 -12.15
N LEU A 100 1.70 22.01 -12.78
CA LEU A 100 2.08 23.40 -12.51
C LEU A 100 1.38 24.01 -11.28
N GLU A 101 0.41 23.31 -10.71
CA GLU A 101 -0.32 23.69 -9.50
C GLU A 101 0.29 23.07 -8.23
N ILE A 102 1.09 22.01 -8.38
CA ILE A 102 1.74 21.32 -7.26
C ILE A 102 3.02 22.09 -6.89
N SER A 103 3.18 22.43 -5.63
CA SER A 103 4.44 23.02 -5.15
C SER A 103 5.56 21.95 -5.09
N PRO A 104 6.85 22.38 -5.19
CA PRO A 104 7.98 21.46 -5.02
C PRO A 104 7.91 20.65 -3.72
N ALA A 105 7.53 21.27 -2.61
CA ALA A 105 7.41 20.60 -1.32
C ALA A 105 6.32 19.50 -1.30
N GLU A 106 5.19 19.71 -2.00
CA GLU A 106 4.15 18.69 -2.14
C GLU A 106 4.65 17.50 -2.99
N ILE A 107 5.40 17.76 -4.07
CA ILE A 107 6.01 16.70 -4.89
C ILE A 107 6.98 15.87 -4.03
N GLU A 108 7.91 16.53 -3.34
CA GLU A 108 8.87 15.86 -2.45
C GLU A 108 8.16 15.02 -1.40
N ARG A 109 7.16 15.58 -0.72
CA ARG A 109 6.36 14.87 0.29
C ARG A 109 5.67 13.64 -0.28
N THR A 110 5.09 13.74 -1.48
CA THR A 110 4.45 12.60 -2.16
C THR A 110 5.45 11.46 -2.36
N PHE A 111 6.66 11.77 -2.83
CA PHE A 111 7.70 10.75 -3.02
C PHE A 111 8.26 10.23 -1.71
N GLN A 112 8.43 11.06 -0.70
CA GLN A 112 8.87 10.64 0.64
C GLN A 112 7.92 9.58 1.21
N VAL A 113 6.61 9.86 1.23
CA VAL A 113 5.60 8.94 1.80
C VAL A 113 5.36 7.73 0.90
N ASN A 114 5.08 7.95 -0.40
CA ASN A 114 4.61 6.88 -1.28
C ASN A 114 5.73 5.98 -1.82
N THR A 115 6.98 6.45 -1.78
CA THR A 115 8.11 5.76 -2.41
C THR A 115 9.27 5.54 -1.46
N LEU A 116 9.90 6.61 -0.92
CA LEU A 116 11.12 6.45 -0.11
C LEU A 116 10.85 5.68 1.18
N ALA A 117 9.69 5.89 1.81
CA ALA A 117 9.29 5.14 3.00
C ALA A 117 9.29 3.61 2.77
N LEU A 118 8.97 3.14 1.55
CA LEU A 118 9.02 1.70 1.22
C LEU A 118 10.44 1.12 1.39
N PHE A 119 11.45 1.89 0.97
CA PHE A 119 12.85 1.47 1.12
C PHE A 119 13.27 1.46 2.59
N TRP A 120 12.90 2.49 3.34
CA TRP A 120 13.32 2.61 4.73
C TRP A 120 12.68 1.57 5.63
N THR A 121 11.38 1.33 5.49
CA THR A 121 10.67 0.28 6.23
C THR A 121 11.17 -1.12 5.84
N ALA A 122 11.37 -1.39 4.55
CA ALA A 122 11.94 -2.66 4.10
C ALA A 122 13.35 -2.86 4.66
N ARG A 123 14.23 -1.85 4.61
CA ARG A 123 15.58 -1.93 5.17
C ARG A 123 15.59 -2.19 6.68
N ALA A 124 14.59 -1.70 7.39
CA ALA A 124 14.48 -1.88 8.83
C ALA A 124 14.04 -3.30 9.22
N PHE A 125 13.12 -3.92 8.47
CA PHE A 125 12.52 -5.20 8.88
C PHE A 125 13.00 -6.41 8.06
N LEU A 126 13.42 -6.21 6.81
CA LEU A 126 13.87 -7.30 5.94
C LEU A 126 15.07 -8.09 6.48
N PRO A 127 16.09 -7.50 7.12
CA PRO A 127 17.19 -8.27 7.69
C PRO A 127 16.72 -9.36 8.66
N GLY A 128 15.86 -9.02 9.62
CA GLY A 128 15.32 -9.99 10.56
C GLY A 128 14.36 -11.01 9.90
N MET A 129 13.69 -10.68 8.80
CA MET A 129 12.95 -11.65 7.99
C MET A 129 13.90 -12.62 7.29
N LEU A 130 15.02 -12.13 6.72
CA LEU A 130 16.04 -12.96 6.05
C LEU A 130 16.70 -13.93 7.02
N GLU A 131 17.05 -13.50 8.23
CA GLU A 131 17.62 -14.38 9.27
C GLU A 131 16.71 -15.55 9.62
N ARG A 132 15.40 -15.33 9.63
CA ARG A 132 14.40 -16.35 9.90
C ARG A 132 13.94 -17.09 8.63
N ASP A 133 14.37 -16.63 7.46
CA ASP A 133 13.88 -17.01 6.13
C ASP A 133 12.34 -17.10 6.09
N ARG A 134 11.69 -16.13 6.73
CA ARG A 134 10.23 -16.02 6.85
C ARG A 134 9.80 -14.57 6.92
N GLY A 135 8.89 -14.17 6.06
CA GLY A 135 8.31 -12.83 6.03
C GLY A 135 7.42 -12.59 4.82
N HIS A 136 6.57 -11.57 4.92
CA HIS A 136 5.74 -11.12 3.81
C HIS A 136 5.72 -9.60 3.75
N LEU A 137 6.22 -9.03 2.66
CA LEU A 137 6.14 -7.59 2.40
C LEU A 137 4.96 -7.31 1.48
N VAL A 138 4.06 -6.45 1.91
CA VAL A 138 2.88 -6.03 1.15
C VAL A 138 3.00 -4.55 0.82
N THR A 139 3.00 -4.20 -0.46
CA THR A 139 3.09 -2.82 -0.94
C THR A 139 1.75 -2.37 -1.52
N ILE A 140 1.10 -1.41 -0.89
CA ILE A 140 -0.13 -0.82 -1.42
C ILE A 140 0.22 0.26 -2.44
N ALA A 141 0.28 -0.16 -3.70
CA ALA A 141 0.46 0.71 -4.84
C ALA A 141 -0.90 1.33 -5.26
N SER A 142 -1.24 1.25 -6.53
CA SER A 142 -2.51 1.73 -7.11
C SER A 142 -2.62 1.26 -8.57
N ALA A 143 -3.82 1.27 -9.15
CA ALA A 143 -4.00 1.23 -10.60
C ALA A 143 -3.24 2.38 -11.29
N ALA A 144 -3.06 3.51 -10.60
CA ALA A 144 -2.22 4.64 -11.02
C ALA A 144 -0.72 4.30 -11.11
N GLY A 145 -0.27 3.17 -10.57
CA GLY A 145 1.07 2.60 -10.80
C GLY A 145 1.15 1.75 -12.06
N LEU A 146 0.04 1.56 -12.76
CA LEU A 146 -0.05 0.78 -14.01
C LEU A 146 -0.42 1.64 -15.22
N ALA A 147 -1.07 2.79 -15.01
CA ALA A 147 -1.41 3.76 -16.06
C ALA A 147 -1.40 5.18 -15.48
N GLY A 148 -0.94 6.15 -16.27
CA GLY A 148 -0.96 7.56 -15.89
C GLY A 148 -2.37 8.16 -15.99
N THR A 149 -2.65 9.16 -15.17
CA THR A 149 -3.93 9.90 -15.12
C THR A 149 -3.64 11.39 -15.00
N ALA A 150 -4.39 12.24 -15.69
CA ALA A 150 -4.27 13.68 -15.56
C ALA A 150 -4.49 14.12 -14.08
N ARG A 151 -3.87 15.24 -13.69
CA ARG A 151 -3.92 15.82 -12.33
C ARG A 151 -3.36 14.92 -11.22
N LEU A 152 -2.65 13.83 -11.58
CA LEU A 152 -2.04 12.86 -10.67
C LEU A 152 -0.58 12.57 -11.04
N THR A 153 0.14 13.53 -11.61
CA THR A 153 1.49 13.28 -12.14
C THR A 153 2.46 12.82 -11.06
N ASP A 154 2.49 13.48 -9.89
CA ASP A 154 3.29 13.10 -8.73
C ASP A 154 2.85 11.74 -8.17
N TYR A 155 1.55 11.57 -7.99
CA TYR A 155 0.98 10.33 -7.45
C TYR A 155 1.22 9.14 -8.36
N CYS A 156 0.90 9.24 -9.66
CA CYS A 156 1.14 8.16 -10.62
C CYS A 156 2.62 7.78 -10.62
N SER A 157 3.53 8.77 -10.74
CA SER A 157 4.97 8.51 -10.74
C SER A 157 5.42 7.78 -9.48
N SER A 158 4.96 8.19 -8.29
CA SER A 158 5.27 7.53 -7.03
C SER A 158 4.72 6.10 -6.95
N LYS A 159 3.52 5.84 -7.51
CA LYS A 159 2.91 4.50 -7.51
C LYS A 159 3.51 3.58 -8.58
N PHE A 160 4.01 4.10 -9.70
CA PHE A 160 4.87 3.35 -10.61
C PHE A 160 6.17 2.93 -9.92
N ALA A 161 6.79 3.83 -9.16
CA ALA A 161 7.98 3.52 -8.37
C ALA A 161 7.69 2.41 -7.33
N ALA A 162 6.54 2.44 -6.66
CA ALA A 162 6.13 1.40 -5.71
C ALA A 162 5.96 0.02 -6.38
N VAL A 163 5.42 -0.04 -7.60
CA VAL A 163 5.33 -1.29 -8.38
C VAL A 163 6.72 -1.78 -8.76
N GLY A 164 7.60 -0.88 -9.24
CA GLY A 164 8.98 -1.21 -9.60
C GLY A 164 9.80 -1.69 -8.40
N PHE A 165 9.60 -1.06 -7.22
CA PHE A 165 10.22 -1.48 -5.96
C PHE A 165 9.87 -2.94 -5.62
N ASP A 166 8.57 -3.28 -5.57
CA ASP A 166 8.13 -4.64 -5.26
C ASP A 166 8.67 -5.66 -6.27
N GLU A 167 8.60 -5.34 -7.57
CA GLU A 167 9.07 -6.25 -8.62
C GLU A 167 10.57 -6.52 -8.52
N SER A 168 11.38 -5.50 -8.29
CA SER A 168 12.83 -5.61 -8.12
C SER A 168 13.18 -6.40 -6.87
N LEU A 169 12.60 -6.05 -5.72
CA LEU A 169 12.83 -6.74 -4.45
C LEU A 169 12.46 -8.24 -4.56
N ARG A 170 11.34 -8.55 -5.19
CA ARG A 170 10.92 -9.94 -5.44
C ARG A 170 11.95 -10.74 -6.25
N ILE A 171 12.57 -10.10 -7.25
CA ILE A 171 13.61 -10.74 -8.07
C ILE A 171 14.89 -10.95 -7.24
N GLU A 172 15.29 -9.97 -6.44
CA GLU A 172 16.45 -10.07 -5.53
C GLU A 172 16.29 -11.22 -4.54
N LEU A 173 15.15 -11.28 -3.84
CA LEU A 173 14.83 -12.35 -2.88
C LEU A 173 14.82 -13.74 -3.56
N LYS A 174 14.26 -13.83 -4.77
CA LYS A 174 14.28 -15.08 -5.54
C LYS A 174 15.71 -15.52 -5.90
N ARG A 175 16.61 -14.59 -6.21
CA ARG A 175 18.02 -14.91 -6.51
C ARG A 175 18.80 -15.38 -5.28
N GLN A 176 18.32 -15.06 -4.09
CA GLN A 176 18.88 -15.50 -2.81
C GLN A 176 18.22 -16.79 -2.29
N ASP A 177 17.35 -17.42 -3.11
CA ASP A 177 16.55 -18.60 -2.73
C ASP A 177 15.74 -18.41 -1.44
N SER A 178 15.40 -17.16 -1.10
CA SER A 178 14.65 -16.80 0.10
C SER A 178 13.16 -17.16 -0.03
N ARG A 179 12.58 -17.64 1.08
CA ARG A 179 11.15 -17.93 1.20
C ARG A 179 10.28 -16.69 1.50
N ILE A 180 10.89 -15.53 1.65
CA ILE A 180 10.15 -14.28 1.86
C ILE A 180 9.30 -13.98 0.64
N VAL A 181 8.05 -13.59 0.90
CA VAL A 181 7.07 -13.26 -0.14
C VAL A 181 6.93 -11.75 -0.28
N THR A 182 6.74 -11.26 -1.49
CA THR A 182 6.28 -9.89 -1.75
C THR A 182 4.94 -9.90 -2.45
N THR A 183 4.07 -8.95 -2.10
CA THR A 183 2.77 -8.73 -2.73
C THR A 183 2.58 -7.26 -3.05
N VAL A 184 2.47 -6.91 -4.34
CA VAL A 184 2.03 -5.57 -4.74
C VAL A 184 0.52 -5.56 -4.98
N VAL A 185 -0.16 -4.58 -4.38
CA VAL A 185 -1.60 -4.38 -4.48
C VAL A 185 -1.87 -3.11 -5.30
N CYS A 186 -2.64 -3.24 -6.36
CA CYS A 186 -2.99 -2.15 -7.27
C CYS A 186 -4.53 -1.98 -7.30
N PRO A 187 -5.12 -1.36 -6.28
CA PRO A 187 -6.54 -1.05 -6.30
C PRO A 187 -6.82 0.12 -7.24
N PHE A 188 -7.99 0.11 -7.84
CA PHE A 188 -8.60 1.28 -8.48
C PHE A 188 -9.14 2.22 -7.39
N TYR A 189 -9.85 3.27 -7.77
CA TYR A 189 -10.46 4.19 -6.80
C TYR A 189 -11.26 3.43 -5.76
N THR A 190 -10.98 3.74 -4.49
CA THR A 190 -11.62 3.13 -3.34
C THR A 190 -12.28 4.24 -2.51
N ASP A 191 -13.49 4.01 -2.04
CA ASP A 191 -14.27 5.00 -1.28
C ASP A 191 -13.76 5.13 0.16
N THR A 192 -12.67 5.87 0.31
CA THR A 192 -12.00 6.14 1.61
C THR A 192 -11.84 7.63 1.92
N GLY A 193 -12.46 8.50 1.11
CA GLY A 193 -12.29 9.94 1.22
C GLY A 193 -11.01 10.50 0.57
N MET A 194 -10.06 9.66 0.16
CA MET A 194 -8.82 10.12 -0.50
C MET A 194 -9.09 10.73 -1.89
N PHE A 195 -10.14 10.27 -2.58
CA PHE A 195 -10.51 10.65 -3.94
C PHE A 195 -11.97 11.12 -3.98
N GLU A 196 -12.28 12.21 -3.28
CA GLU A 196 -13.63 12.77 -3.29
C GLU A 196 -14.03 13.29 -4.67
N GLY A 197 -15.29 13.04 -5.06
CA GLY A 197 -15.86 13.56 -6.31
C GLY A 197 -15.46 12.82 -7.58
N VAL A 198 -14.63 11.80 -7.50
CA VAL A 198 -14.25 10.98 -8.66
C VAL A 198 -15.45 10.28 -9.26
N ARG A 199 -15.55 10.32 -10.59
CA ARG A 199 -16.58 9.60 -11.37
C ARG A 199 -15.93 8.71 -12.42
N THR A 200 -16.49 7.52 -12.62
CA THR A 200 -16.04 6.62 -13.66
C THR A 200 -17.07 6.59 -14.81
N ARG A 201 -16.57 6.57 -16.05
CA ARG A 201 -17.43 6.54 -17.24
C ARG A 201 -18.22 5.23 -17.37
N PHE A 202 -17.63 4.13 -16.93
CA PHE A 202 -18.22 2.79 -16.99
C PHE A 202 -18.19 2.13 -15.60
N PRO A 203 -19.12 2.49 -14.67
CA PRO A 203 -19.09 1.99 -13.28
C PRO A 203 -19.21 0.46 -13.16
N TRP A 204 -19.83 -0.20 -14.13
CA TRP A 204 -19.92 -1.67 -14.17
C TRP A 204 -18.59 -2.36 -14.51
N LEU A 205 -17.65 -1.67 -15.15
CA LEU A 205 -16.33 -2.18 -15.57
C LEU A 205 -15.22 -1.68 -14.65
N LEU A 206 -15.28 -0.40 -14.28
CA LEU A 206 -14.37 0.31 -13.41
C LEU A 206 -15.15 0.93 -12.24
N PRO A 207 -15.68 0.10 -11.32
CA PRO A 207 -16.42 0.61 -10.16
C PRO A 207 -15.48 1.34 -9.19
N ILE A 208 -16.03 2.30 -8.47
CA ILE A 208 -15.41 2.74 -7.21
C ILE A 208 -15.53 1.57 -6.24
N LEU A 209 -14.41 1.15 -5.69
CA LEU A 209 -14.35 -0.08 -4.89
C LEU A 209 -14.80 0.19 -3.45
N ASP A 210 -15.56 -0.74 -2.91
CA ASP A 210 -15.84 -0.80 -1.48
C ASP A 210 -14.56 -1.12 -0.69
N PRO A 211 -14.21 -0.33 0.34
CA PRO A 211 -12.98 -0.53 1.11
C PRO A 211 -12.89 -1.90 1.78
N GLU A 212 -14.01 -2.41 2.31
CA GLU A 212 -14.03 -3.73 2.95
C GLU A 212 -13.80 -4.85 1.93
N TYR A 213 -14.35 -4.72 0.72
CA TYR A 213 -14.04 -5.66 -0.37
C TYR A 213 -12.55 -5.67 -0.68
N VAL A 214 -11.91 -4.49 -0.77
CA VAL A 214 -10.48 -4.35 -1.05
C VAL A 214 -9.66 -5.04 0.04
N VAL A 215 -9.91 -4.74 1.31
CA VAL A 215 -9.11 -5.31 2.42
C VAL A 215 -9.29 -6.83 2.54
N ARG A 216 -10.52 -7.35 2.38
CA ARG A 216 -10.75 -8.81 2.36
C ARG A 216 -10.00 -9.50 1.21
N ARG A 217 -9.88 -8.85 0.06
CA ARG A 217 -9.09 -9.36 -1.07
C ARG A 217 -7.59 -9.32 -0.80
N ILE A 218 -7.10 -8.30 -0.10
CA ILE A 218 -5.68 -8.20 0.31
C ILE A 218 -5.35 -9.34 1.29
N VAL A 219 -6.12 -9.50 2.37
CA VAL A 219 -5.89 -10.55 3.37
C VAL A 219 -5.86 -11.93 2.72
N ARG A 220 -6.85 -12.26 1.89
CA ARG A 220 -6.86 -13.52 1.11
C ARG A 220 -5.68 -13.64 0.14
N GLY A 221 -5.16 -12.52 -0.35
CA GLY A 221 -3.99 -12.47 -1.20
C GLY A 221 -2.72 -12.82 -0.45
N ILE A 222 -2.57 -12.28 0.76
CA ILE A 222 -1.48 -12.59 1.69
C ILE A 222 -1.47 -14.08 2.03
N GLU A 223 -2.60 -14.64 2.47
CA GLU A 223 -2.73 -16.07 2.78
C GLU A 223 -2.32 -16.99 1.62
N LYS A 224 -2.58 -16.56 0.38
CA LYS A 224 -2.30 -17.35 -0.84
C LYS A 224 -0.99 -17.00 -1.53
N ASP A 225 -0.14 -16.19 -0.91
CA ASP A 225 1.14 -15.70 -1.46
C ASP A 225 1.00 -15.10 -2.87
N ARG A 226 -0.10 -14.35 -3.09
CA ARG A 226 -0.34 -13.70 -4.37
C ARG A 226 0.65 -12.56 -4.58
N ARG A 227 1.50 -12.67 -5.57
CA ARG A 227 2.57 -11.69 -5.86
C ARG A 227 2.03 -10.35 -6.38
N ARG A 228 0.85 -10.36 -7.02
CA ARG A 228 0.19 -9.17 -7.54
C ARG A 228 -1.32 -9.29 -7.41
N LEU A 229 -1.94 -8.22 -6.88
CA LEU A 229 -3.38 -8.07 -6.76
C LEU A 229 -3.81 -6.79 -7.48
N VAL A 230 -4.56 -6.93 -8.56
CA VAL A 230 -5.15 -5.78 -9.28
C VAL A 230 -6.66 -5.86 -9.14
N MET A 231 -7.27 -4.77 -8.78
CA MET A 231 -8.71 -4.66 -8.53
C MET A 231 -9.27 -3.37 -9.16
N PRO A 232 -10.35 -3.45 -9.94
CA PRO A 232 -10.99 -4.64 -10.48
C PRO A 232 -10.10 -5.38 -11.51
N ARG A 233 -10.46 -6.63 -11.84
CA ARG A 233 -9.64 -7.45 -12.76
C ARG A 233 -9.44 -6.80 -14.14
N PHE A 234 -10.38 -5.99 -14.58
CA PHE A 234 -10.28 -5.27 -15.84
C PHE A 234 -9.02 -4.39 -15.94
N VAL A 235 -8.54 -3.82 -14.83
CA VAL A 235 -7.32 -3.00 -14.83
C VAL A 235 -6.07 -3.77 -15.30
N TYR A 236 -6.07 -5.12 -15.27
CA TYR A 236 -4.99 -5.91 -15.88
C TYR A 236 -4.82 -5.66 -17.39
N THR A 237 -5.88 -5.22 -18.08
CA THR A 237 -5.82 -4.91 -19.52
C THR A 237 -4.93 -3.72 -19.84
N SER A 238 -4.61 -2.88 -18.84
CA SER A 238 -3.65 -1.77 -19.00
C SER A 238 -2.24 -2.25 -19.39
N TRP A 239 -1.88 -3.48 -19.04
CA TRP A 239 -0.56 -4.03 -19.37
C TRP A 239 -0.39 -4.38 -20.86
N PRO A 240 -1.21 -5.26 -21.46
CA PRO A 240 -1.11 -5.54 -22.88
C PRO A 240 -1.43 -4.30 -23.73
N SER A 241 -2.26 -3.38 -23.28
CA SER A 241 -2.54 -2.14 -24.02
C SER A 241 -1.32 -1.23 -24.18
N ARG A 242 -0.29 -1.38 -23.33
CA ARG A 242 1.01 -0.66 -23.49
C ARG A 242 1.82 -1.09 -24.70
N LEU A 243 1.48 -2.22 -25.32
CA LEU A 243 2.09 -2.65 -26.59
C LEU A 243 1.52 -1.88 -27.79
N LEU A 244 0.41 -1.15 -27.61
CA LEU A 244 -0.15 -0.28 -28.64
C LEU A 244 0.74 0.96 -28.85
N PRO A 245 0.73 1.54 -30.06
CA PRO A 245 1.28 2.88 -30.26
C PRO A 245 0.70 3.87 -29.25
N VAL A 246 1.51 4.81 -28.75
CA VAL A 246 1.15 5.73 -27.65
C VAL A 246 -0.19 6.43 -27.89
N ALA A 247 -0.42 6.96 -29.12
CA ALA A 247 -1.67 7.64 -29.46
C ALA A 247 -2.92 6.73 -29.32
N TRP A 248 -2.78 5.42 -29.61
CA TRP A 248 -3.88 4.46 -29.46
C TRP A 248 -4.11 4.10 -27.98
N PHE A 249 -3.03 3.98 -27.22
CA PHE A 249 -3.11 3.80 -25.78
C PHE A 249 -3.82 4.98 -25.14
N ASP A 250 -3.41 6.21 -25.44
CA ASP A 250 -4.01 7.44 -24.90
C ASP A 250 -5.49 7.55 -25.27
N ALA A 251 -5.85 7.25 -26.53
CA ALA A 251 -7.26 7.22 -26.97
C ALA A 251 -8.07 6.17 -26.21
N LEU A 252 -7.50 5.00 -25.94
CA LEU A 252 -8.13 3.96 -25.15
C LEU A 252 -8.35 4.41 -23.70
N MET A 253 -7.34 5.01 -23.07
CA MET A 253 -7.45 5.53 -21.70
C MET A 253 -8.48 6.66 -21.60
N ALA A 254 -8.52 7.56 -22.59
CA ALA A 254 -9.53 8.61 -22.69
C ALA A 254 -10.94 8.02 -22.88
N PHE A 255 -11.09 6.99 -23.72
CA PHE A 255 -12.37 6.30 -23.92
C PHE A 255 -12.90 5.71 -22.60
N PHE A 256 -12.06 5.09 -21.79
CA PHE A 256 -12.47 4.56 -20.48
C PHE A 256 -12.64 5.63 -19.40
N GLY A 257 -12.39 6.90 -19.70
CA GLY A 257 -12.55 8.00 -18.78
C GLY A 257 -11.46 8.12 -17.73
N VAL A 258 -10.35 7.37 -17.87
CA VAL A 258 -9.22 7.42 -16.93
C VAL A 258 -8.53 8.77 -16.96
N SER A 259 -8.53 9.47 -18.12
CA SER A 259 -7.91 10.79 -18.30
C SER A 259 -8.72 11.95 -17.70
N HIS A 260 -9.99 11.74 -17.31
CA HIS A 260 -10.92 12.79 -16.89
C HIS A 260 -11.62 12.46 -15.57
N SER A 261 -11.09 11.51 -14.80
CA SER A 261 -11.72 11.02 -13.58
C SER A 261 -11.52 11.92 -12.36
N MET A 262 -10.72 12.99 -12.48
CA MET A 262 -10.48 14.00 -11.43
C MET A 262 -10.66 15.41 -11.94
#